data_358cd693a109a92db334cf693fbfabb9
#
_entry.id   358cd693a109a92db334cf693fbfabb9
#
_cell.length_a   1.000
_cell.length_b   1.000
_cell.length_c   1.000
_cell.angle_alpha   90.00
_cell.angle_beta   90.00
_cell.angle_gamma   90.00
#
_symmetry.space_group_name_H-M   'P 1'
#
loop_
_entity.id
_entity.type
_entity.pdbx_description
1 polymer ?
#
loop_
_entity_poly.entity_id
_entity_poly.type
_entity_poly.pdbx_seq_one_letter_code
_entity_poly.pdbx_strand_id
1 'polypeptide(L)'
;MKKIILIGLTSLMFFFKSSAMANYDKLFFDLNIESITGDVINFAEYKNKVVLIVNTASFCGFTNQYEDLQKLWDTYKTKGLIVLGVPSNSFNQEKDNNSEVKEFCEVNFNIKFPLTSITEVKGENAHELFKWAHRNHGKSAIPKWNFHKILINKEGKVEDPFNSFTKPSSKKIIDKIDSIL
;
A
#
# COMPACT_ATOMS: atom_id res chain seq x y z
N MET A 1 -43.71 26.71 52.75
CA MET A 1 -42.51 26.99 51.92
C MET A 1 -42.11 25.73 51.21
N LYS A 2 -42.49 25.59 49.91
CA LYS A 2 -42.14 24.38 49.07
C LYS A 2 -40.87 24.69 48.30
N LYS A 3 -39.78 23.90 48.51
CA LYS A 3 -38.54 23.99 47.72
C LYS A 3 -38.71 23.22 46.43
N ILE A 4 -38.61 23.91 45.31
CA ILE A 4 -38.57 23.31 43.97
C ILE A 4 -37.12 22.96 43.70
N ILE A 5 -36.83 21.66 43.52
CA ILE A 5 -35.52 21.16 43.09
C ILE A 5 -35.52 21.11 41.55
N LEU A 6 -34.72 21.97 40.93
CA LEU A 6 -34.52 22.00 39.49
C LEU A 6 -33.45 20.98 39.12
N ILE A 7 -33.85 19.85 38.53
CA ILE A 7 -32.92 18.84 37.98
C ILE A 7 -32.50 19.28 36.58
N GLY A 8 -31.29 19.79 36.49
CA GLY A 8 -30.68 20.15 35.21
C GLY A 8 -30.30 18.91 34.41
N LEU A 9 -31.00 18.67 33.31
CA LEU A 9 -30.69 17.59 32.35
C LEU A 9 -29.56 18.06 31.43
N THR A 10 -28.32 17.69 31.75
CA THR A 10 -27.14 17.92 30.86
C THR A 10 -27.20 16.94 29.71
N SER A 11 -27.65 17.38 28.54
CA SER A 11 -27.60 16.63 27.29
C SER A 11 -26.16 16.51 26.83
N LEU A 12 -25.57 15.30 26.92
CA LEU A 12 -24.28 14.99 26.42
C LEU A 12 -24.39 14.76 24.90
N MET A 13 -24.11 15.78 24.09
CA MET A 13 -24.04 15.68 22.65
C MET A 13 -22.78 14.87 22.26
N PHE A 14 -22.96 13.60 21.91
CA PHE A 14 -21.95 12.82 21.21
C PHE A 14 -21.83 13.33 19.77
N PHE A 15 -20.78 14.09 19.48
CA PHE A 15 -20.38 14.39 18.12
C PHE A 15 -19.78 13.11 17.49
N PHE A 16 -20.59 12.34 16.77
CA PHE A 16 -20.08 11.37 15.84
C PHE A 16 -19.37 12.13 14.72
N LYS A 17 -18.03 12.08 14.70
CA LYS A 17 -17.26 12.43 13.51
C LYS A 17 -17.61 11.40 12.44
N SER A 18 -18.56 11.73 11.58
CA SER A 18 -18.75 11.04 10.32
C SER A 18 -17.48 11.28 9.48
N SER A 19 -16.61 10.28 9.40
CA SER A 19 -15.59 10.25 8.36
C SER A 19 -16.36 10.20 7.04
N ALA A 20 -16.27 11.26 6.25
CA ALA A 20 -16.76 11.22 4.89
C ALA A 20 -16.09 10.03 4.19
N MET A 21 -16.84 8.97 3.93
CA MET A 21 -16.36 7.83 3.17
C MET A 21 -16.04 8.35 1.78
N ALA A 22 -14.76 8.27 1.38
CA ALA A 22 -14.36 8.60 0.02
C ALA A 22 -15.23 7.76 -0.93
N ASN A 23 -15.91 8.44 -1.85
CA ASN A 23 -16.71 7.75 -2.86
C ASN A 23 -15.75 7.26 -3.94
N TYR A 24 -15.41 5.97 -3.91
CA TYR A 24 -14.51 5.34 -4.88
C TYR A 24 -15.28 5.11 -6.19
N ASP A 25 -14.90 5.78 -7.26
CA ASP A 25 -15.41 5.51 -8.61
C ASP A 25 -15.02 4.12 -9.11
N LYS A 26 -13.82 3.65 -8.70
CA LYS A 26 -13.28 2.31 -8.95
C LYS A 26 -12.60 1.79 -7.70
N LEU A 27 -12.67 0.48 -7.48
CA LEU A 27 -11.89 -0.20 -6.45
C LEU A 27 -10.51 -0.61 -7.00
N PHE A 28 -9.57 -0.91 -6.12
CA PHE A 28 -8.27 -1.48 -6.50
C PHE A 28 -8.44 -2.70 -7.42
N PHE A 29 -9.43 -3.54 -7.15
CA PHE A 29 -9.70 -4.77 -7.90
C PHE A 29 -10.19 -4.55 -9.34
N ASP A 30 -10.51 -3.32 -9.73
CA ASP A 30 -10.90 -2.95 -11.09
C ASP A 30 -9.70 -2.48 -11.95
N LEU A 31 -8.49 -2.53 -11.37
CA LEU A 31 -7.25 -2.14 -12.01
C LEU A 31 -6.42 -3.36 -12.38
N ASN A 32 -5.40 -3.14 -13.20
CA ASN A 32 -4.38 -4.11 -13.55
C ASN A 32 -3.03 -3.43 -13.71
N ILE A 33 -1.95 -4.21 -13.83
CA ILE A 33 -0.61 -3.74 -14.11
C ILE A 33 0.17 -4.85 -14.84
N GLU A 34 1.21 -4.49 -15.58
CA GLU A 34 2.09 -5.46 -16.21
C GLU A 34 3.06 -6.06 -15.19
N SER A 35 3.24 -7.38 -15.21
CA SER A 35 4.24 -8.08 -14.39
C SER A 35 5.65 -7.87 -14.91
N ILE A 36 6.65 -8.19 -14.09
CA ILE A 36 8.07 -8.12 -14.48
C ILE A 36 8.42 -9.03 -15.67
N THR A 37 7.56 -10.03 -15.99
CA THR A 37 7.70 -10.97 -17.12
C THR A 37 6.87 -10.58 -18.33
N GLY A 38 6.11 -9.46 -18.26
CA GLY A 38 5.28 -8.94 -19.36
C GLY A 38 3.84 -9.43 -19.35
N ASP A 39 3.45 -10.32 -18.43
CA ASP A 39 2.07 -10.76 -18.30
C ASP A 39 1.22 -9.71 -17.56
N VAL A 40 -0.09 -9.75 -17.71
CA VAL A 40 -0.98 -8.86 -16.97
C VAL A 40 -1.27 -9.43 -15.58
N ILE A 41 -0.97 -8.65 -14.52
CA ILE A 41 -1.47 -8.88 -13.17
C ILE A 41 -2.85 -8.24 -13.07
N ASN A 42 -3.89 -9.06 -13.07
CA ASN A 42 -5.27 -8.60 -12.87
C ASN A 42 -5.58 -8.55 -11.37
N PHE A 43 -5.80 -7.37 -10.82
CA PHE A 43 -6.05 -7.23 -9.37
C PHE A 43 -7.41 -7.80 -8.94
N ALA A 44 -8.31 -8.15 -9.86
CA ALA A 44 -9.51 -8.91 -9.51
C ALA A 44 -9.22 -10.27 -8.86
N GLU A 45 -8.04 -10.85 -9.13
CA GLU A 45 -7.56 -12.09 -8.49
C GLU A 45 -7.17 -11.90 -7.01
N TYR A 46 -7.01 -10.65 -6.59
CA TYR A 46 -6.69 -10.30 -5.21
C TYR A 46 -7.91 -9.92 -4.37
N LYS A 47 -9.13 -10.13 -4.88
CA LYS A 47 -10.37 -9.92 -4.10
C LYS A 47 -10.33 -10.67 -2.78
N ASN A 48 -10.80 -10.02 -1.71
CA ASN A 48 -10.75 -10.54 -0.33
C ASN A 48 -9.33 -10.75 0.22
N LYS A 49 -8.31 -10.16 -0.41
CA LYS A 49 -6.93 -10.13 0.10
C LYS A 49 -6.57 -8.72 0.57
N VAL A 50 -5.67 -8.66 1.53
CA VAL A 50 -4.96 -7.43 1.88
C VAL A 50 -3.75 -7.30 0.95
N VAL A 51 -3.51 -6.12 0.38
CA VAL A 51 -2.39 -5.92 -0.55
C VAL A 51 -1.48 -4.80 -0.06
N LEU A 52 -0.20 -5.09 0.14
CA LEU A 52 0.83 -4.08 0.42
C LEU A 52 1.60 -3.79 -0.87
N ILE A 53 1.31 -2.63 -1.47
CA ILE A 53 2.00 -2.14 -2.66
C ILE A 53 3.22 -1.35 -2.20
N VAL A 54 4.40 -1.62 -2.79
CA VAL A 54 5.65 -0.94 -2.45
C VAL A 54 6.39 -0.55 -3.73
N ASN A 55 6.63 0.74 -3.94
CA ASN A 55 7.53 1.14 -5.03
C ASN A 55 8.98 0.91 -4.62
N THR A 56 9.71 0.17 -5.42
CA THR A 56 11.06 -0.31 -5.10
C THR A 56 12.11 0.26 -6.04
N ALA A 57 13.39 0.12 -5.66
CA ALA A 57 14.52 0.45 -6.52
C ALA A 57 15.78 -0.29 -6.07
N SER A 58 16.63 -0.69 -7.04
CA SER A 58 17.83 -1.50 -6.81
C SER A 58 19.00 -0.71 -6.19
N PHE A 59 19.09 0.61 -6.43
CA PHE A 59 20.22 1.45 -6.01
C PHE A 59 19.83 2.46 -4.92
N CYS A 60 18.87 2.13 -4.08
CA CYS A 60 18.36 2.99 -3.02
C CYS A 60 18.98 2.66 -1.66
N GLY A 61 19.18 3.65 -0.80
CA GLY A 61 19.60 3.41 0.60
C GLY A 61 18.61 2.57 1.42
N PHE A 62 17.38 2.38 0.92
CA PHE A 62 16.35 1.55 1.55
C PHE A 62 16.23 0.15 0.95
N THR A 63 17.10 -0.25 0.00
CA THR A 63 17.01 -1.52 -0.74
C THR A 63 17.00 -2.75 0.18
N ASN A 64 17.68 -2.69 1.32
CA ASN A 64 17.63 -3.75 2.34
C ASN A 64 16.22 -4.04 2.91
N GLN A 65 15.24 -3.15 2.68
CA GLN A 65 13.84 -3.44 3.04
C GLN A 65 13.22 -4.58 2.22
N TYR A 66 13.83 -5.01 1.12
CA TYR A 66 13.42 -6.21 0.39
C TYR A 66 13.43 -7.46 1.28
N GLU A 67 14.42 -7.61 2.18
CA GLU A 67 14.47 -8.73 3.13
C GLU A 67 13.24 -8.73 4.07
N ASP A 68 12.90 -7.56 4.60
CA ASP A 68 11.74 -7.42 5.50
C ASP A 68 10.43 -7.66 4.74
N LEU A 69 10.32 -7.22 3.47
CA LEU A 69 9.16 -7.47 2.62
C LEU A 69 8.99 -8.97 2.34
N GLN A 70 10.10 -9.67 2.03
CA GLN A 70 10.05 -11.11 1.79
C GLN A 70 9.63 -11.87 3.04
N LYS A 71 10.20 -11.54 4.21
CA LYS A 71 9.80 -12.12 5.51
C LYS A 71 8.33 -11.86 5.83
N LEU A 72 7.86 -10.64 5.59
CA LEU A 72 6.46 -10.26 5.79
C LEU A 72 5.55 -11.10 4.89
N TRP A 73 5.87 -11.21 3.60
CA TRP A 73 5.09 -12.01 2.65
C TRP A 73 5.08 -13.49 3.05
N ASP A 74 6.22 -14.08 3.39
CA ASP A 74 6.31 -15.48 3.82
C ASP A 74 5.45 -15.78 5.05
N THR A 75 5.40 -14.83 5.99
CA THR A 75 4.62 -14.96 7.23
C THR A 75 3.11 -14.86 7.00
N TYR A 76 2.68 -14.03 6.04
CA TYR A 76 1.27 -13.63 5.92
C TYR A 76 0.59 -14.08 4.63
N LYS A 77 1.30 -14.60 3.62
CA LYS A 77 0.71 -15.02 2.33
C LYS A 77 -0.42 -16.05 2.49
N THR A 78 -0.28 -17.00 3.41
CA THR A 78 -1.32 -18.00 3.69
C THR A 78 -2.49 -17.45 4.47
N LYS A 79 -2.31 -16.29 5.12
CA LYS A 79 -3.37 -15.57 5.85
C LYS A 79 -4.11 -14.56 4.97
N GLY A 80 -3.67 -14.37 3.73
CA GLY A 80 -4.35 -13.50 2.78
C GLY A 80 -3.65 -12.16 2.49
N LEU A 81 -2.36 -12.00 2.85
CA LEU A 81 -1.56 -10.86 2.43
C LEU A 81 -0.90 -11.12 1.07
N ILE A 82 -1.01 -10.16 0.19
CA ILE A 82 -0.18 -10.01 -1.02
C ILE A 82 0.80 -8.86 -0.78
N VAL A 83 2.08 -9.06 -1.05
CA VAL A 83 3.06 -8.00 -1.25
C VAL A 83 3.24 -7.83 -2.75
N LEU A 84 3.08 -6.60 -3.25
CA LEU A 84 3.29 -6.25 -4.66
C LEU A 84 4.45 -5.26 -4.75
N GLY A 85 5.59 -5.71 -5.25
CA GLY A 85 6.72 -4.84 -5.54
C GLY A 85 6.55 -4.15 -6.89
N VAL A 86 6.75 -2.85 -6.91
CA VAL A 86 6.66 -2.01 -8.12
C VAL A 86 8.01 -1.34 -8.36
N PRO A 87 8.93 -1.98 -9.10
CA PRO A 87 10.19 -1.37 -9.48
C PRO A 87 9.94 -0.04 -10.21
N SER A 88 10.70 1.01 -9.87
CA SER A 88 10.48 2.33 -10.44
C SER A 88 11.75 3.12 -10.59
N ASN A 89 11.95 3.69 -11.77
CA ASN A 89 13.02 4.68 -12.00
C ASN A 89 12.57 6.13 -11.81
N SER A 90 11.37 6.38 -11.27
CA SER A 90 10.86 7.74 -11.00
C SER A 90 11.77 8.57 -10.08
N PHE A 91 12.71 7.94 -9.37
CA PHE A 91 13.71 8.60 -8.51
C PHE A 91 15.15 8.35 -8.97
N ASN A 92 15.36 7.90 -10.21
CA ASN A 92 16.66 7.65 -10.84
C ASN A 92 17.56 6.68 -10.04
N GLN A 93 16.97 5.61 -9.50
CA GLN A 93 17.66 4.64 -8.67
C GLN A 93 17.29 3.18 -9.02
N GLU A 94 16.74 2.94 -10.22
CA GLU A 94 16.42 1.58 -10.67
C GLU A 94 17.33 1.18 -11.85
N LYS A 95 17.39 -0.11 -12.14
CA LYS A 95 18.06 -0.69 -13.29
C LYS A 95 17.32 -0.35 -14.59
N ASP A 96 17.98 -0.54 -15.72
CA ASP A 96 17.49 -0.07 -17.02
C ASP A 96 16.37 -0.96 -17.61
N ASN A 97 16.30 -2.23 -17.19
CA ASN A 97 15.31 -3.17 -17.73
C ASN A 97 14.79 -4.18 -16.72
N ASN A 98 13.64 -4.78 -17.04
CA ASN A 98 12.93 -5.72 -16.17
C ASN A 98 13.73 -6.99 -15.85
N SER A 99 14.53 -7.49 -16.80
CA SER A 99 15.33 -8.71 -16.60
C SER A 99 16.38 -8.50 -15.52
N GLU A 100 17.10 -7.37 -15.57
CA GLU A 100 18.10 -7.03 -14.56
C GLU A 100 17.50 -6.79 -13.18
N VAL A 101 16.32 -6.15 -13.12
CA VAL A 101 15.58 -5.96 -11.85
C VAL A 101 15.18 -7.31 -11.26
N LYS A 102 14.61 -8.19 -12.09
CA LYS A 102 14.20 -9.54 -11.68
C LYS A 102 15.37 -10.34 -11.13
N GLU A 103 16.47 -10.40 -11.88
CA GLU A 103 17.69 -11.09 -11.47
C GLU A 103 18.24 -10.52 -10.15
N PHE A 104 18.31 -9.19 -10.04
CA PHE A 104 18.78 -8.52 -8.82
C PHE A 104 17.92 -8.90 -7.60
N CYS A 105 16.60 -8.89 -7.72
CA CYS A 105 15.68 -9.24 -6.65
C CYS A 105 15.77 -10.72 -6.26
N GLU A 106 15.89 -11.62 -7.25
CA GLU A 106 15.98 -13.05 -7.01
C GLU A 106 17.33 -13.45 -6.38
N VAL A 107 18.45 -12.96 -6.93
CA VAL A 107 19.80 -13.33 -6.51
C VAL A 107 20.16 -12.74 -5.15
N ASN A 108 19.86 -11.45 -4.91
CA ASN A 108 20.29 -10.76 -3.70
C ASN A 108 19.33 -10.91 -2.51
N PHE A 109 18.03 -11.09 -2.77
CA PHE A 109 17.00 -11.07 -1.74
C PHE A 109 16.06 -12.29 -1.77
N ASN A 110 16.25 -13.19 -2.73
CA ASN A 110 15.39 -14.38 -2.94
C ASN A 110 13.89 -14.02 -2.98
N ILE A 111 13.55 -12.90 -3.65
CA ILE A 111 12.19 -12.39 -3.74
C ILE A 111 11.29 -13.41 -4.45
N LYS A 112 10.15 -13.72 -3.81
CA LYS A 112 9.12 -14.65 -4.31
C LYS A 112 7.73 -13.99 -4.43
N PHE A 113 7.55 -12.80 -3.89
CA PHE A 113 6.30 -12.06 -4.08
C PHE A 113 6.24 -11.43 -5.48
N PRO A 114 5.04 -11.14 -6.00
CA PRO A 114 4.85 -10.53 -7.31
C PRO A 114 5.61 -9.22 -7.50
N LEU A 115 6.28 -9.08 -8.64
CA LEU A 115 6.90 -7.85 -9.11
C LEU A 115 6.21 -7.39 -10.40
N THR A 116 6.04 -6.08 -10.54
CA THR A 116 5.58 -5.47 -11.80
C THR A 116 6.76 -5.17 -12.71
N SER A 117 6.50 -4.85 -13.98
CA SER A 117 7.47 -4.17 -14.83
C SER A 117 7.87 -2.81 -14.23
N ILE A 118 9.01 -2.27 -14.66
CA ILE A 118 9.46 -0.93 -14.25
C ILE A 118 8.35 0.07 -14.57
N THR A 119 7.86 0.78 -13.56
CA THR A 119 6.64 1.58 -13.63
C THR A 119 6.85 2.98 -13.10
N GLU A 120 6.31 4.00 -13.77
CA GLU A 120 6.27 5.37 -13.26
C GLU A 120 5.26 5.47 -12.11
N VAL A 121 5.71 5.98 -10.94
CA VAL A 121 4.90 6.03 -9.71
C VAL A 121 4.51 7.43 -9.29
N LYS A 122 5.02 8.46 -9.97
CA LYS A 122 4.72 9.88 -9.69
C LYS A 122 4.66 10.71 -10.97
N GLY A 123 4.11 11.93 -10.86
CA GLY A 123 3.99 12.87 -11.99
C GLY A 123 2.84 12.52 -12.94
N GLU A 124 2.82 13.20 -14.08
CA GLU A 124 1.75 13.05 -15.07
C GLU A 124 1.72 11.67 -15.73
N ASN A 125 2.88 11.05 -15.87
CA ASN A 125 3.03 9.72 -16.46
C ASN A 125 2.88 8.57 -15.44
N ALA A 126 2.56 8.88 -14.17
CA ALA A 126 2.35 7.83 -13.17
C ALA A 126 1.29 6.83 -13.66
N HIS A 127 1.53 5.54 -13.38
CA HIS A 127 0.57 4.49 -13.67
C HIS A 127 -0.76 4.75 -12.97
N GLU A 128 -1.87 4.29 -13.58
CA GLU A 128 -3.24 4.50 -13.08
C GLU A 128 -3.42 4.05 -11.62
N LEU A 129 -2.74 3.01 -11.17
CA LEU A 129 -2.72 2.56 -9.79
C LEU A 129 -2.35 3.68 -8.80
N PHE A 130 -1.30 4.44 -9.09
CA PHE A 130 -0.83 5.53 -8.21
C PHE A 130 -1.71 6.78 -8.34
N LYS A 131 -2.21 7.07 -9.54
CA LYS A 131 -3.20 8.13 -9.75
C LYS A 131 -4.50 7.83 -9.02
N TRP A 132 -4.96 6.58 -9.07
CA TRP A 132 -6.13 6.09 -8.34
C TRP A 132 -5.95 6.22 -6.82
N ALA A 133 -4.82 5.77 -6.29
CA ALA A 133 -4.52 5.89 -4.86
C ALA A 133 -4.51 7.36 -4.41
N HIS A 134 -3.92 8.26 -5.21
CA HIS A 134 -3.91 9.69 -4.94
C HIS A 134 -5.33 10.28 -4.95
N ARG A 135 -6.17 9.98 -5.95
CA ARG A 135 -7.55 10.49 -6.02
C ARG A 135 -8.38 10.08 -4.81
N ASN A 136 -8.18 8.86 -4.32
CA ASN A 136 -9.01 8.28 -3.27
C ASN A 136 -8.48 8.49 -1.85
N HIS A 137 -7.17 8.74 -1.67
CA HIS A 137 -6.56 8.91 -0.35
C HIS A 137 -5.74 10.21 -0.19
N GLY A 138 -5.62 10.99 -1.26
CA GLY A 138 -4.94 12.28 -1.25
C GLY A 138 -3.41 12.18 -1.31
N LYS A 139 -2.73 13.29 -0.98
CA LYS A 139 -1.29 13.48 -1.18
C LYS A 139 -0.40 12.49 -0.40
N SER A 140 -0.90 11.89 0.66
CA SER A 140 -0.16 10.90 1.46
C SER A 140 0.07 9.59 0.71
N ALA A 141 -0.77 9.24 -0.27
CA ALA A 141 -0.60 8.07 -1.13
C ALA A 141 0.35 8.28 -2.32
N ILE A 142 0.86 9.50 -2.53
CA ILE A 142 1.86 9.76 -3.58
C ILE A 142 3.24 9.37 -3.05
N PRO A 143 3.98 8.47 -3.73
CA PRO A 143 5.36 8.16 -3.38
C PRO A 143 6.24 9.42 -3.43
N LYS A 144 6.87 9.75 -2.31
CA LYS A 144 7.83 10.86 -2.23
C LYS A 144 9.27 10.38 -2.37
N TRP A 145 9.49 9.08 -2.23
CA TRP A 145 10.76 8.40 -2.41
C TRP A 145 10.52 6.89 -2.63
N ASN A 146 11.57 6.15 -2.96
CA ASN A 146 11.52 4.69 -3.08
C ASN A 146 11.15 4.05 -1.73
N PHE A 147 10.57 2.87 -1.77
CA PHE A 147 10.06 2.12 -0.62
C PHE A 147 8.94 2.84 0.15
N HIS A 148 8.15 3.69 -0.53
CA HIS A 148 6.84 4.11 -0.04
C HIS A 148 5.86 2.95 -0.15
N LYS A 149 4.97 2.80 0.81
CA LYS A 149 4.01 1.69 0.86
C LYS A 149 2.59 2.22 0.84
N ILE A 150 1.70 1.50 0.17
CA ILE A 150 0.26 1.74 0.15
C ILE A 150 -0.42 0.43 0.54
N LEU A 151 -1.13 0.41 1.66
CA LEU A 151 -1.88 -0.75 2.12
C LEU A 151 -3.31 -0.68 1.62
N ILE A 152 -3.77 -1.76 0.99
CA ILE A 152 -5.12 -1.93 0.46
C ILE A 152 -5.84 -2.96 1.31
N ASN A 153 -7.06 -2.66 1.74
CA ASN A 153 -7.89 -3.57 2.52
C ASN A 153 -8.68 -4.56 1.64
N LYS A 154 -9.39 -5.50 2.27
CA LYS A 154 -10.17 -6.55 1.59
C LYS A 154 -11.31 -6.02 0.72
N GLU A 155 -11.76 -4.79 0.96
CA GLU A 155 -12.77 -4.08 0.17
C GLU A 155 -12.18 -3.39 -1.07
N GLY A 156 -10.84 -3.47 -1.26
CA GLY A 156 -10.15 -2.82 -2.38
C GLY A 156 -10.00 -1.31 -2.23
N LYS A 157 -9.99 -0.80 -1.01
CA LYS A 157 -9.78 0.62 -0.68
C LYS A 157 -8.41 0.83 -0.07
N VAL A 158 -7.85 2.04 -0.25
CA VAL A 158 -6.63 2.43 0.46
C VAL A 158 -6.91 2.51 1.96
N GLU A 159 -6.22 1.69 2.72
CA GLU A 159 -6.32 1.63 4.18
C GLU A 159 -5.36 2.62 4.84
N ASP A 160 -4.08 2.56 4.45
CA ASP A 160 -3.05 3.43 5.03
C ASP A 160 -1.82 3.52 4.11
N PRO A 161 -1.26 4.69 3.83
CA PRO A 161 0.05 4.85 3.22
C PRO A 161 1.15 4.96 4.30
N PHE A 162 2.33 4.42 4.01
CA PHE A 162 3.51 4.53 4.86
C PHE A 162 4.70 5.07 4.06
N ASN A 163 5.44 6.00 4.65
CA ASN A 163 6.63 6.54 4.01
C ASN A 163 7.79 5.54 3.98
N SER A 164 8.85 5.89 3.26
CA SER A 164 10.05 5.06 3.06
C SER A 164 10.76 4.65 4.36
N PHE A 165 10.72 5.50 5.39
CA PHE A 165 11.37 5.25 6.68
C PHE A 165 10.63 4.22 7.54
N THR A 166 9.35 3.98 7.29
CA THR A 166 8.58 2.96 8.01
C THR A 166 8.95 1.58 7.46
N LYS A 167 9.74 0.81 8.20
CA LYS A 167 10.17 -0.52 7.79
C LYS A 167 8.98 -1.49 7.69
N PRO A 168 8.99 -2.44 6.72
CA PRO A 168 7.95 -3.47 6.62
C PRO A 168 7.80 -4.31 7.89
N SER A 169 8.91 -4.52 8.62
CA SER A 169 8.96 -5.24 9.91
C SER A 169 8.51 -4.39 11.11
N SER A 170 8.14 -3.12 10.92
CA SER A 170 7.73 -2.25 12.02
C SER A 170 6.39 -2.68 12.61
N LYS A 171 6.28 -2.55 13.95
CA LYS A 171 5.01 -2.81 14.67
C LYS A 171 3.83 -2.04 14.04
N LYS A 172 4.07 -0.82 13.54
CA LYS A 172 3.04 0.00 12.90
C LYS A 172 2.41 -0.69 11.68
N ILE A 173 3.21 -1.32 10.81
CA ILE A 173 2.72 -2.04 9.63
C ILE A 173 2.11 -3.37 10.04
N ILE A 174 2.78 -4.12 10.92
CA ILE A 174 2.34 -5.45 11.36
C ILE A 174 0.97 -5.36 12.05
N ASP A 175 0.83 -4.50 13.06
CA ASP A 175 -0.45 -4.33 13.78
C ASP A 175 -1.58 -3.91 12.83
N LYS A 176 -1.27 -3.04 11.84
CA LYS A 176 -2.27 -2.61 10.87
C LYS A 176 -2.71 -3.77 9.97
N ILE A 177 -1.77 -4.56 9.46
CA ILE A 177 -2.07 -5.76 8.67
C ILE A 177 -2.90 -6.76 9.50
N ASP A 178 -2.47 -7.06 10.73
CA ASP A 178 -3.17 -7.99 11.62
C ASP A 178 -4.62 -7.55 11.92
N SER A 179 -4.86 -6.24 11.97
CA SER A 179 -6.20 -5.68 12.26
C SER A 179 -7.20 -5.80 11.10
N ILE A 180 -6.72 -6.07 9.86
CA ILE A 180 -7.56 -6.10 8.66
C ILE A 180 -7.49 -7.44 7.89
N LEU A 181 -6.61 -8.39 8.33
CA LEU A 181 -6.59 -9.76 7.84
C LEU A 181 -7.71 -10.61 8.45
#